data_3e48e782905bc4a94ac5e4cbe91d58dd
#
_entry.id   3e48e782905bc4a94ac5e4cbe91d58dd
#
_cell.length_a   1.000
_cell.length_b   1.000
_cell.length_c   1.000
_cell.angle_alpha   90.00
_cell.angle_beta   90.00
_cell.angle_gamma   90.00
#
_symmetry.space_group_name_H-M   'P 1'
#
loop_
_entity.id
_entity.type
_entity.pdbx_description
1 polymer ?
#
loop_
_entity_poly.entity_id
_entity_poly.type
_entity_poly.pdbx_seq_one_letter_code
_entity_poly.pdbx_strand_id
1 'polypeptide(L)'
;GRIVMVRQYRNALERETLEIPAGCRDSKTEDTAYCAAREMEEETGYRSTNVKHLLSLRTTVAFCDEAVDIFVATDLEVGTRHLDEAESIDVEIYTLEELCDMIYEGKIQDGKTIAAIMAYAAAKKGGMGKHLDL
;
A
#
# COMPACT_ATOMS: atom_id res chain seq x y z
N GLY A 1 -6.70 -11.71 -10.08
CA GLY A 1 -6.36 -10.68 -9.37
C GLY A 1 -5.26 -9.73 -9.81
N ARG A 2 -5.63 -8.46 -9.85
CA ARG A 2 -4.69 -7.38 -10.09
C ARG A 2 -4.68 -6.45 -8.88
N ILE A 3 -3.57 -5.75 -8.70
CA ILE A 3 -3.33 -4.89 -7.54
C ILE A 3 -3.18 -3.44 -8.00
N VAL A 4 -3.86 -2.54 -7.31
CA VAL A 4 -3.81 -1.10 -7.58
C VAL A 4 -2.61 -0.51 -6.87
N MET A 5 -1.75 0.15 -7.64
CA MET A 5 -0.53 0.79 -7.16
C MET A 5 -0.56 2.28 -7.51
N VAL A 6 0.31 3.05 -6.90
CA VAL A 6 0.49 4.46 -7.19
C VAL A 6 1.93 4.75 -7.56
N ARG A 7 2.11 5.60 -8.58
CA ARG A 7 3.42 6.11 -8.98
C ARG A 7 3.47 7.58 -8.63
N GLN A 8 4.53 7.97 -7.91
CA GLN A 8 4.66 9.34 -7.46
C GLN A 8 6.15 9.75 -7.40
N TYR A 9 6.40 11.04 -7.51
CA TYR A 9 7.74 11.59 -7.39
C TYR A 9 8.10 11.73 -5.91
N ARG A 10 9.29 11.25 -5.55
CA ARG A 10 9.84 11.36 -4.20
C ARG A 10 11.08 12.25 -4.21
N ASN A 11 10.98 13.41 -3.59
CA ASN A 11 12.08 14.38 -3.54
C ASN A 11 13.37 13.81 -2.94
N ALA A 12 13.25 12.97 -1.91
CA ALA A 12 14.41 12.37 -1.26
C ALA A 12 15.27 11.53 -2.20
N LEU A 13 14.65 10.91 -3.20
CA LEU A 13 15.32 10.06 -4.18
C LEU A 13 15.50 10.73 -5.53
N GLU A 14 14.90 11.90 -5.71
CA GLU A 14 14.90 12.66 -6.96
C GLU A 14 14.42 11.84 -8.16
N ARG A 15 13.41 10.98 -7.94
CA ARG A 15 12.82 10.12 -8.98
C ARG A 15 11.42 9.68 -8.60
N GLU A 16 10.70 9.15 -9.57
CA GLU A 16 9.42 8.51 -9.32
C GLU A 16 9.61 7.12 -8.72
N THR A 17 8.69 6.73 -7.85
CA THR A 17 8.65 5.40 -7.23
C THR A 17 7.26 4.79 -7.43
N LEU A 18 7.22 3.47 -7.51
CA LEU A 18 5.97 2.71 -7.53
C LEU A 18 5.73 2.15 -6.13
N GLU A 19 4.59 2.51 -5.54
CA GLU A 19 4.29 2.20 -4.15
C GLU A 19 2.85 1.74 -3.97
N ILE A 20 2.57 1.10 -2.83
CA ILE A 20 1.18 0.92 -2.39
C ILE A 20 0.63 2.29 -1.95
N PRO A 21 -0.70 2.53 -2.08
CA PRO A 21 -1.30 3.77 -1.55
C PRO A 21 -1.05 3.87 -0.05
N ALA A 22 -0.70 5.05 0.42
CA ALA A 22 -0.37 5.26 1.83
C ALA A 22 -0.57 6.71 2.24
N GLY A 23 -0.80 6.93 3.52
CA GLY A 23 -0.87 8.26 4.10
C GLY A 23 -0.82 8.20 5.62
N CYS A 24 -0.80 9.37 6.24
CA CYS A 24 -0.75 9.51 7.68
C CYS A 24 -2.16 9.68 8.26
N ARG A 25 -2.35 9.22 9.50
CA ARG A 25 -3.59 9.50 10.22
C ARG A 25 -3.77 11.01 10.38
N ASP A 26 -5.02 11.48 10.28
CA ASP A 26 -5.34 12.89 10.50
C ASP A 26 -5.21 13.28 11.97
N SER A 27 -5.33 12.30 12.87
CA SER A 27 -5.16 12.49 14.31
C SER A 27 -4.65 11.21 14.94
N LYS A 28 -4.15 11.32 16.20
CA LYS A 28 -3.68 10.15 16.95
C LYS A 28 -4.79 9.15 17.28
N THR A 29 -6.05 9.58 17.18
CA THR A 29 -7.22 8.76 17.51
C THR A 29 -7.90 8.16 16.28
N GLU A 30 -7.46 8.54 15.06
CA GLU A 30 -8.02 7.97 13.85
C GLU A 30 -7.64 6.49 13.77
N ASP A 31 -8.62 5.62 13.51
CA ASP A 31 -8.38 4.21 13.29
C ASP A 31 -7.54 4.01 12.04
N THR A 32 -6.52 3.12 12.11
CA THR A 32 -5.58 2.92 11.01
C THR A 32 -6.25 2.28 9.78
N ALA A 33 -7.23 1.40 9.98
CA ALA A 33 -7.97 0.80 8.86
C ALA A 33 -8.80 1.87 8.14
N TYR A 34 -9.44 2.76 8.89
CA TYR A 34 -10.19 3.88 8.32
C TYR A 34 -9.26 4.81 7.54
N CYS A 35 -8.10 5.12 8.12
CA CYS A 35 -7.08 5.95 7.47
C CYS A 35 -6.62 5.32 6.14
N ALA A 36 -6.32 4.03 6.15
CA ALA A 36 -5.88 3.31 4.95
C ALA A 36 -6.94 3.37 3.85
N ALA A 37 -8.20 3.14 4.19
CA ALA A 37 -9.31 3.19 3.23
C ALA A 37 -9.50 4.61 2.68
N ARG A 38 -9.41 5.62 3.54
CA ARG A 38 -9.55 7.02 3.14
C ARG A 38 -8.43 7.43 2.19
N GLU A 39 -7.18 7.13 2.54
CA GLU A 39 -6.02 7.47 1.71
C GLU A 39 -6.06 6.73 0.36
N MET A 40 -6.49 5.49 0.35
CA MET A 40 -6.65 4.73 -0.89
C MET A 40 -7.65 5.43 -1.82
N GLU A 41 -8.79 5.85 -1.31
CA GLU A 41 -9.79 6.53 -2.12
C GLU A 41 -9.29 7.90 -2.60
N GLU A 42 -8.66 8.68 -1.72
CA GLU A 42 -8.11 9.98 -2.08
C GLU A 42 -7.07 9.87 -3.20
N GLU A 43 -6.17 8.90 -3.09
CA GLU A 43 -5.07 8.75 -4.05
C GLU A 43 -5.47 8.02 -5.33
N THR A 44 -6.32 7.02 -5.25
CA THR A 44 -6.61 6.13 -6.38
C THR A 44 -8.01 6.28 -6.97
N GLY A 45 -8.95 6.85 -6.23
CA GLY A 45 -10.35 6.90 -6.62
C GLY A 45 -11.11 5.59 -6.36
N TYR A 46 -10.48 4.59 -5.77
CA TYR A 46 -11.16 3.35 -5.41
C TYR A 46 -11.51 3.32 -3.93
N ARG A 47 -12.65 2.75 -3.60
CA ARG A 47 -13.09 2.56 -2.22
C ARG A 47 -13.46 1.10 -1.95
N SER A 48 -13.42 0.70 -0.69
CA SER A 48 -13.79 -0.63 -0.27
C SER A 48 -14.34 -0.61 1.15
N THR A 49 -15.31 -1.48 1.43
CA THR A 49 -15.80 -1.77 2.78
C THR A 49 -15.18 -3.05 3.33
N ASN A 50 -14.39 -3.77 2.52
CA ASN A 50 -13.74 -5.01 2.93
C ASN A 50 -12.24 -4.77 3.04
N VAL A 51 -11.81 -4.31 4.23
CA VAL A 51 -10.42 -3.94 4.51
C VAL A 51 -9.94 -4.82 5.66
N LYS A 52 -8.91 -5.63 5.41
CA LYS A 52 -8.38 -6.56 6.41
C LYS A 52 -6.92 -6.25 6.71
N HIS A 53 -6.55 -6.30 7.98
CA HIS A 53 -5.17 -6.10 8.41
C HIS A 53 -4.29 -7.23 7.88
N LEU A 54 -3.18 -6.88 7.25
CA LEU A 54 -2.19 -7.83 6.75
C LEU A 54 -1.03 -7.98 7.73
N LEU A 55 -0.36 -6.87 8.04
CA LEU A 55 0.76 -6.85 8.97
C LEU A 55 1.01 -5.44 9.48
N SER A 56 1.81 -5.35 10.53
CA SER A 56 2.33 -4.09 11.04
C SER A 56 3.85 -4.16 11.06
N LEU A 57 4.51 -3.06 10.73
CA LEU A 57 5.96 -3.01 10.69
C LEU A 57 6.50 -1.74 11.32
N ARG A 58 7.76 -1.77 11.68
CA ARG A 58 8.55 -0.59 12.05
C ARG A 58 9.51 -0.32 10.91
N THR A 59 9.60 0.92 10.47
CA THR A 59 10.41 1.26 9.29
C THR A 59 11.90 1.17 9.56
N THR A 60 12.35 1.64 10.73
CA THR A 60 13.78 1.67 11.04
C THR A 60 13.99 1.56 12.55
N VAL A 61 14.02 0.34 13.05
CA VAL A 61 14.08 0.08 14.50
C VAL A 61 15.32 0.65 15.19
N ALA A 62 16.39 0.92 14.44
CA ALA A 62 17.64 1.38 15.01
C ALA A 62 17.57 2.82 15.58
N PHE A 63 16.74 3.69 14.96
CA PHE A 63 16.70 5.10 15.36
C PHE A 63 15.36 5.78 15.16
N CYS A 64 14.33 5.07 14.78
CA CYS A 64 13.01 5.64 14.50
C CYS A 64 11.92 4.76 15.08
N ASP A 65 10.86 5.38 15.59
CA ASP A 65 9.74 4.65 16.17
C ASP A 65 8.52 4.58 15.23
N GLU A 66 8.70 4.98 13.98
CA GLU A 66 7.62 4.96 13.00
C GLU A 66 7.03 3.56 12.83
N ALA A 67 5.72 3.48 12.95
CA ALA A 67 4.96 2.25 12.74
C ALA A 67 4.06 2.42 11.52
N VAL A 68 3.94 1.36 10.71
CA VAL A 68 3.08 1.33 9.54
C VAL A 68 2.19 0.10 9.64
N ASP A 69 0.87 0.32 9.59
CA ASP A 69 -0.11 -0.76 9.52
C ASP A 69 -0.50 -0.94 8.05
N ILE A 70 -0.42 -2.17 7.57
CA ILE A 70 -0.71 -2.50 6.17
C ILE A 70 -1.97 -3.35 6.11
N PHE A 71 -2.86 -2.97 5.21
CA PHE A 71 -4.17 -3.58 5.02
C PHE A 71 -4.35 -4.08 3.58
N VAL A 72 -5.20 -5.08 3.41
CA VAL A 72 -5.64 -5.53 2.09
C VAL A 72 -7.10 -5.12 1.92
N ALA A 73 -7.37 -4.37 0.86
CA ALA A 73 -8.72 -3.97 0.48
C ALA A 73 -9.14 -4.78 -0.73
N THR A 74 -10.32 -5.39 -0.67
CA THR A 74 -10.89 -6.17 -1.78
C THR A 74 -12.29 -5.65 -2.11
N ASP A 75 -12.87 -6.17 -3.19
CA ASP A 75 -14.19 -5.75 -3.65
C ASP A 75 -14.24 -4.23 -3.89
N LEU A 76 -13.25 -3.74 -4.65
CA LEU A 76 -13.11 -2.31 -4.89
C LEU A 76 -14.25 -1.76 -5.74
N GLU A 77 -14.73 -0.58 -5.36
CA GLU A 77 -15.75 0.17 -6.10
C GLU A 77 -15.16 1.50 -6.53
N VAL A 78 -15.73 2.10 -7.55
CA VAL A 78 -15.33 3.45 -7.97
C VAL A 78 -15.86 4.46 -6.96
N GLY A 79 -14.93 5.21 -6.38
CA GLY A 79 -15.21 6.30 -5.45
C GLY A 79 -14.81 7.63 -6.07
N THR A 80 -14.32 8.56 -5.24
CA THR A 80 -13.90 9.89 -5.68
C THR A 80 -12.45 10.11 -5.34
N ARG A 81 -11.63 10.33 -6.38
CA ARG A 81 -10.22 10.70 -6.20
C ARG A 81 -10.14 12.14 -5.70
N HIS A 82 -9.25 12.37 -4.74
CA HIS A 82 -9.10 13.69 -4.14
C HIS A 82 -7.64 13.93 -3.75
N LEU A 83 -6.85 14.47 -4.70
CA LEU A 83 -5.44 14.79 -4.46
C LEU A 83 -5.31 16.22 -3.95
N ASP A 84 -4.33 16.44 -3.06
CA ASP A 84 -3.90 17.78 -2.67
C ASP A 84 -3.23 18.47 -3.87
N GLU A 85 -3.22 19.82 -3.88
CA GLU A 85 -2.66 20.58 -5.00
C GLU A 85 -1.21 20.24 -5.31
N ALA A 86 -0.43 19.88 -4.28
CA ALA A 86 0.98 19.54 -4.42
C ALA A 86 1.22 18.08 -4.85
N GLU A 87 0.17 17.26 -4.88
CA GLU A 87 0.30 15.85 -5.20
C GLU A 87 0.18 15.60 -6.70
N SER A 88 1.09 14.75 -7.20
CA SER A 88 1.03 14.25 -8.58
C SER A 88 1.20 12.74 -8.48
N ILE A 89 0.08 12.03 -8.53
CA ILE A 89 0.03 10.57 -8.33
C ILE A 89 -0.69 9.93 -9.50
N ASP A 90 -0.02 8.97 -10.14
CA ASP A 90 -0.64 8.16 -11.21
C ASP A 90 -1.02 6.80 -10.64
N VAL A 91 -2.19 6.31 -11.06
CA VAL A 91 -2.67 4.98 -10.68
C VAL A 91 -2.24 3.98 -11.75
N GLU A 92 -1.61 2.89 -11.32
CA GLU A 92 -1.19 1.80 -12.20
C GLU A 92 -1.67 0.48 -11.60
N ILE A 93 -1.98 -0.48 -12.46
CA ILE A 93 -2.55 -1.76 -12.04
C ILE A 93 -1.69 -2.89 -12.58
N TYR A 94 -1.29 -3.81 -11.69
CA TYR A 94 -0.41 -4.92 -12.01
C TYR A 94 -0.92 -6.22 -11.41
N THR A 95 -0.50 -7.34 -11.98
CA THR A 95 -0.69 -8.64 -11.34
C THR A 95 0.30 -8.80 -10.19
N LEU A 96 -0.01 -9.68 -9.24
CA LEU A 96 0.90 -9.98 -8.14
C LEU A 96 2.26 -10.46 -8.66
N GLU A 97 2.27 -11.29 -9.70
CA GLU A 97 3.50 -11.82 -10.29
C GLU A 97 4.36 -10.74 -10.91
N GLU A 98 3.73 -9.80 -11.64
CA GLU A 98 4.45 -8.65 -12.19
C GLU A 98 5.12 -7.83 -11.08
N LEU A 99 4.40 -7.58 -9.98
CA LEU A 99 4.95 -6.82 -8.85
C LEU A 99 6.11 -7.55 -8.18
N CYS A 100 6.01 -8.86 -8.00
CA CYS A 100 7.12 -9.64 -7.46
C CYS A 100 8.35 -9.56 -8.36
N ASP A 101 8.17 -9.69 -9.67
CA ASP A 101 9.27 -9.56 -10.63
C ASP A 101 9.91 -8.18 -10.54
N MET A 102 9.10 -7.13 -10.43
CA MET A 102 9.61 -5.76 -10.32
C MET A 102 10.42 -5.54 -9.05
N ILE A 103 10.07 -6.21 -7.96
CA ILE A 103 10.87 -6.18 -6.73
C ILE A 103 12.26 -6.78 -6.98
N TYR A 104 12.32 -7.98 -7.56
CA TYR A 104 13.60 -8.65 -7.84
C TYR A 104 14.43 -7.89 -8.87
N GLU A 105 13.79 -7.20 -9.78
CA GLU A 105 14.47 -6.38 -10.79
C GLU A 105 14.94 -5.03 -10.25
N GLY A 106 14.60 -4.69 -9.01
CA GLY A 106 14.97 -3.42 -8.41
C GLY A 106 14.13 -2.24 -8.85
N LYS A 107 13.01 -2.48 -9.51
CA LYS A 107 12.08 -1.42 -9.94
C LYS A 107 11.18 -0.96 -8.80
N ILE A 108 10.95 -1.80 -7.81
CA ILE A 108 10.23 -1.46 -6.58
C ILE A 108 11.23 -1.60 -5.44
N GLN A 109 11.49 -0.51 -4.74
CA GLN A 109 12.48 -0.48 -3.67
C GLN A 109 11.91 0.05 -2.33
N ASP A 110 10.71 0.60 -2.34
CA ASP A 110 10.07 1.10 -1.13
C ASP A 110 9.80 -0.05 -0.14
N GLY A 111 10.34 0.06 1.07
CA GLY A 111 10.31 -1.03 2.05
C GLY A 111 8.91 -1.49 2.43
N LYS A 112 7.99 -0.57 2.72
CA LYS A 112 6.61 -0.94 3.08
C LYS A 112 5.90 -1.63 1.92
N THR A 113 6.17 -1.21 0.70
CA THR A 113 5.60 -1.80 -0.51
C THR A 113 6.10 -3.21 -0.72
N ILE A 114 7.42 -3.43 -0.58
CA ILE A 114 8.03 -4.77 -0.70
C ILE A 114 7.45 -5.70 0.37
N ALA A 115 7.39 -5.24 1.62
CA ALA A 115 6.84 -6.05 2.72
C ALA A 115 5.40 -6.46 2.44
N ALA A 116 4.58 -5.52 2.00
CA ALA A 116 3.17 -5.77 1.70
C ALA A 116 3.01 -6.80 0.58
N ILE A 117 3.70 -6.59 -0.54
CA ILE A 117 3.59 -7.47 -1.72
C ILE A 117 4.08 -8.88 -1.41
N MET A 118 5.24 -9.00 -0.77
CA MET A 118 5.81 -10.31 -0.45
C MET A 118 4.98 -11.06 0.59
N ALA A 119 4.47 -10.39 1.62
CA ALA A 119 3.61 -11.02 2.61
C ALA A 119 2.30 -11.49 1.98
N TYR A 120 1.71 -10.66 1.13
CA TYR A 120 0.49 -11.02 0.42
C TYR A 120 0.72 -12.23 -0.51
N ALA A 121 1.83 -12.24 -1.24
CA ALA A 121 2.19 -13.35 -2.11
C ALA A 121 2.37 -14.65 -1.32
N ALA A 122 3.02 -14.60 -0.16
CA ALA A 122 3.20 -15.77 0.71
C ALA A 122 1.85 -16.30 1.21
N ALA A 123 0.95 -15.40 1.60
CA ALA A 123 -0.39 -15.79 2.07
C ALA A 123 -1.22 -16.44 0.96
N LYS A 124 -1.17 -15.88 -0.25
CA LYS A 124 -2.00 -16.36 -1.37
C LYS A 124 -1.45 -17.64 -2.01
N LYS A 125 -0.14 -17.76 -2.13
CA LYS A 125 0.50 -18.89 -2.86
C LYS A 125 1.09 -19.94 -1.95
N GLY A 126 1.69 -19.53 -0.83
CA GLY A 126 2.37 -20.43 0.09
C GLY A 126 1.52 -20.94 1.24
N GLY A 127 0.29 -20.51 1.35
CA GLY A 127 -0.61 -20.89 2.46
C GLY A 127 -0.20 -20.32 3.81
N MET A 128 0.71 -19.37 3.84
CA MET A 128 1.10 -18.65 5.06
C MET A 128 0.02 -17.65 5.43
N GLY A 129 -0.06 -17.28 6.69
CA GLY A 129 -1.04 -16.30 7.14
C GLY A 129 -2.48 -16.80 7.01
N LYS A 130 -2.73 -18.09 7.17
CA LYS A 130 -4.07 -18.69 6.99
C LYS A 130 -5.14 -18.04 7.85
N HIS A 131 -4.75 -17.58 9.04
CA HIS A 131 -5.66 -16.90 9.97
C HIS A 131 -6.17 -15.55 9.44
N LEU A 132 -5.53 -15.00 8.42
CA LEU A 132 -5.92 -13.71 7.84
C LEU A 132 -7.14 -13.82 6.92
N ASP A 133 -7.45 -15.02 6.45
CA ASP A 133 -8.59 -15.27 5.55
C ASP A 133 -8.61 -14.32 4.34
N LEU A 134 -7.50 -14.24 3.66
CA LEU A 134 -7.33 -13.39 2.47
C LEU A 134 -7.79 -14.10 1.20
#